data_e8b53f1e7beecb7becffb1dc88cb8188
#
_entry.id   e8b53f1e7beecb7becffb1dc88cb8188
#
_cell.length_a   1.000
_cell.length_b   1.000
_cell.length_c   1.000
_cell.angle_alpha   90.00
_cell.angle_beta   90.00
_cell.angle_gamma   90.00
#
_symmetry.space_group_name_H-M   'P 1'
#
loop_
_entity.id
_entity.type
_entity.pdbx_description
1 polymer ?
#
loop_
_entity_poly.entity_id
_entity_poly.type
_entity_poly.pdbx_seq_one_letter_code
_entity_poly.pdbx_strand_id
1 'polypeptide(L)'
;MEVMIETCCGIDVHQKAIVCCVLDGPLETNKPAKFQQVFGTTTAELRDAVDWLVELKVTDVFMESTGQYWVPVFNIFAESDLQLNLANPAHIKNVPGRKTDVKDAEWIAQLGRVGLIQSSYLPCPDALELRLLTRRRLSYTQKRTQTKNELHNILQRSNIKLTSYLSDVFGTTGQALLELFINGEALTLEAVDSYRHGKVKATSDQLLKALDGKMSRTDRRLLEDSLDEYRFYSKKLDHIEADIQEFVRAHFQEENDLLMEIPGVKQHSATIILAEIGPTIEAFKTVGHLASWAGMSPGSYESAGVKKSSRTTRGNKYLKTALIMSGGLAG
;
A
#
# COMPACT_ATOMS: atom_id res chain seq x y z
N MET A 1 -13.17 19.72 -28.88
CA MET A 1 -11.91 19.41 -28.21
C MET A 1 -10.92 19.12 -29.30
N GLU A 2 -9.72 19.63 -29.17
CA GLU A 2 -8.63 19.37 -30.10
C GLU A 2 -8.14 17.94 -29.94
N VAL A 3 -7.95 17.22 -31.05
CA VAL A 3 -7.42 15.86 -31.06
C VAL A 3 -5.90 15.93 -30.94
N MET A 4 -5.30 15.16 -30.08
CA MET A 4 -3.84 15.19 -29.78
C MET A 4 -3.09 13.95 -30.28
N ILE A 5 -3.81 12.84 -30.50
CA ILE A 5 -3.22 11.54 -30.89
C ILE A 5 -4.02 10.99 -32.07
N GLU A 6 -3.32 10.61 -33.17
CA GLU A 6 -3.97 10.06 -34.36
C GLU A 6 -4.50 8.65 -34.10
N THR A 7 -3.64 7.75 -33.59
CA THR A 7 -3.97 6.34 -33.39
C THR A 7 -3.70 5.93 -31.96
N CYS A 8 -4.75 5.63 -31.19
CA CYS A 8 -4.65 5.22 -29.81
C CYS A 8 -5.61 4.09 -29.46
N CYS A 9 -5.32 3.37 -28.39
CA CYS A 9 -6.17 2.31 -27.86
C CYS A 9 -6.62 2.62 -26.43
N GLY A 10 -7.90 2.43 -26.14
CA GLY A 10 -8.44 2.33 -24.78
C GLY A 10 -8.68 0.86 -24.43
N ILE A 11 -8.28 0.47 -23.23
CA ILE A 11 -8.45 -0.90 -22.73
C ILE A 11 -9.31 -0.89 -21.49
N ASP A 12 -10.40 -1.65 -21.54
CA ASP A 12 -11.19 -2.02 -20.38
C ASP A 12 -10.74 -3.39 -19.89
N VAL A 13 -10.23 -3.45 -18.65
CA VAL A 13 -9.56 -4.63 -18.10
C VAL A 13 -10.45 -5.35 -17.12
N HIS A 14 -10.72 -6.64 -17.41
CA HIS A 14 -11.43 -7.56 -16.53
C HIS A 14 -10.53 -8.75 -16.15
N GLN A 15 -11.01 -9.57 -15.20
CA GLN A 15 -10.26 -10.73 -14.72
C GLN A 15 -9.94 -11.76 -15.82
N LYS A 16 -10.88 -12.00 -16.75
CA LYS A 16 -10.79 -13.08 -17.75
C LYS A 16 -10.60 -12.59 -19.18
N ALA A 17 -10.76 -11.29 -19.41
CA ALA A 17 -10.65 -10.70 -20.72
C ALA A 17 -10.29 -9.22 -20.63
N ILE A 18 -9.69 -8.74 -21.70
CA ILE A 18 -9.52 -7.30 -21.96
C ILE A 18 -10.33 -6.93 -23.22
N VAL A 19 -10.94 -5.76 -23.19
CA VAL A 19 -11.60 -5.19 -24.36
C VAL A 19 -10.74 -4.04 -24.86
N CYS A 20 -10.17 -4.19 -26.06
CA CYS A 20 -9.38 -3.17 -26.73
C CYS A 20 -10.24 -2.41 -27.73
N CYS A 21 -10.22 -1.08 -27.69
CA CYS A 21 -10.87 -0.21 -28.66
C CYS A 21 -9.85 0.75 -29.25
N VAL A 22 -9.50 0.56 -30.52
CA VAL A 22 -8.58 1.44 -31.25
C VAL A 22 -9.39 2.49 -32.00
N LEU A 23 -8.96 3.74 -31.85
CA LEU A 23 -9.44 4.89 -32.61
C LEU A 23 -8.32 5.39 -33.51
N ASP A 24 -8.54 5.38 -34.84
CA ASP A 24 -7.57 5.76 -35.85
C ASP A 24 -8.14 6.82 -36.79
N GLY A 25 -7.38 7.87 -37.04
CA GLY A 25 -7.75 8.94 -37.95
C GLY A 25 -6.96 10.22 -37.71
N PRO A 26 -6.87 11.10 -38.72
CA PRO A 26 -6.11 12.35 -38.64
C PRO A 26 -6.61 13.26 -37.50
N LEU A 27 -5.73 14.17 -37.06
CA LEU A 27 -6.01 15.07 -35.93
C LEU A 27 -7.23 15.97 -36.14
N GLU A 28 -7.56 16.27 -37.40
CA GLU A 28 -8.66 17.15 -37.76
C GLU A 28 -10.03 16.47 -37.69
N THR A 29 -10.06 15.13 -37.56
CA THR A 29 -11.34 14.40 -37.58
C THR A 29 -11.88 14.11 -36.19
N ASN A 30 -13.15 14.39 -36.02
CA ASN A 30 -13.95 14.01 -34.85
C ASN A 30 -14.62 12.62 -35.01
N LYS A 31 -14.43 11.96 -36.16
CA LYS A 31 -15.03 10.64 -36.46
C LYS A 31 -13.92 9.70 -36.93
N PRO A 32 -13.04 9.22 -36.02
CA PRO A 32 -12.01 8.25 -36.35
C PRO A 32 -12.62 6.92 -36.76
N ALA A 33 -11.88 6.11 -37.52
CA ALA A 33 -12.17 4.71 -37.70
C ALA A 33 -12.08 4.00 -36.33
N LYS A 34 -12.93 3.00 -36.11
CA LYS A 34 -13.00 2.28 -34.84
C LYS A 34 -12.81 0.79 -35.08
N PHE A 35 -11.83 0.23 -34.39
CA PHE A 35 -11.58 -1.23 -34.36
C PHE A 35 -11.73 -1.68 -32.91
N GLN A 36 -12.42 -2.79 -32.70
CA GLN A 36 -12.63 -3.34 -31.37
C GLN A 36 -12.43 -4.84 -31.36
N GLN A 37 -11.64 -5.33 -30.41
CA GLN A 37 -11.38 -6.75 -30.24
C GLN A 37 -11.32 -7.10 -28.75
N VAL A 38 -11.67 -8.35 -28.45
CA VAL A 38 -11.62 -8.91 -27.09
C VAL A 38 -10.55 -9.98 -27.08
N PHE A 39 -9.67 -9.92 -26.09
CA PHE A 39 -8.62 -10.91 -25.87
C PHE A 39 -8.78 -11.52 -24.48
N GLY A 40 -8.30 -12.75 -24.28
CA GLY A 40 -8.14 -13.33 -22.96
C GLY A 40 -7.00 -12.68 -22.16
N THR A 41 -6.80 -13.15 -20.93
CA THR A 41 -5.77 -12.58 -20.03
C THR A 41 -4.62 -13.54 -19.76
N THR A 42 -4.50 -14.64 -20.52
CA THR A 42 -3.28 -15.45 -20.51
C THR A 42 -2.14 -14.69 -21.19
N THR A 43 -0.90 -15.01 -20.83
CA THR A 43 0.28 -14.34 -21.39
C THR A 43 0.32 -14.39 -22.93
N ALA A 44 -0.08 -15.52 -23.52
CA ALA A 44 -0.14 -15.67 -24.99
C ALA A 44 -1.19 -14.73 -25.60
N GLU A 45 -2.41 -14.72 -25.08
CA GLU A 45 -3.50 -13.88 -25.57
C GLU A 45 -3.20 -12.37 -25.40
N LEU A 46 -2.47 -12.01 -24.33
CA LEU A 46 -2.03 -10.62 -24.13
C LEU A 46 -0.94 -10.22 -25.15
N ARG A 47 -0.05 -11.15 -25.55
CA ARG A 47 0.90 -10.92 -26.64
C ARG A 47 0.20 -10.81 -27.99
N ASP A 48 -0.80 -11.67 -28.25
CA ASP A 48 -1.65 -11.52 -29.45
C ASP A 48 -2.32 -10.14 -29.51
N ALA A 49 -2.73 -9.61 -28.33
CA ALA A 49 -3.28 -8.25 -28.25
C ALA A 49 -2.24 -7.18 -28.59
N VAL A 50 -1.00 -7.32 -28.12
CA VAL A 50 0.10 -6.41 -28.45
C VAL A 50 0.37 -6.45 -29.95
N ASP A 51 0.50 -7.64 -30.56
CA ASP A 51 0.73 -7.81 -31.99
C ASP A 51 -0.37 -7.14 -32.82
N TRP A 52 -1.62 -7.33 -32.44
CA TRP A 52 -2.78 -6.68 -33.09
C TRP A 52 -2.71 -5.15 -33.00
N LEU A 53 -2.28 -4.58 -31.85
CA LEU A 53 -2.12 -3.13 -31.70
C LEU A 53 -0.96 -2.59 -32.55
N VAL A 54 0.14 -3.32 -32.64
CA VAL A 54 1.29 -2.97 -33.48
C VAL A 54 0.92 -2.99 -34.97
N GLU A 55 0.16 -3.99 -35.43
CA GLU A 55 -0.36 -4.06 -36.80
C GLU A 55 -1.24 -2.85 -37.14
N LEU A 56 -2.05 -2.37 -36.18
CA LEU A 56 -2.87 -1.16 -36.32
C LEU A 56 -2.09 0.15 -36.11
N LYS A 57 -0.78 0.09 -35.92
CA LYS A 57 0.12 1.24 -35.69
C LYS A 57 -0.30 2.12 -34.50
N VAL A 58 -0.82 1.49 -33.45
CA VAL A 58 -1.15 2.18 -32.20
C VAL A 58 0.15 2.69 -31.56
N THR A 59 0.16 3.96 -31.15
CA THR A 59 1.26 4.59 -30.42
C THR A 59 1.01 4.62 -28.93
N ASP A 60 -0.21 4.95 -28.53
CA ASP A 60 -0.61 5.20 -27.15
C ASP A 60 -1.71 4.26 -26.70
N VAL A 61 -1.49 3.63 -25.56
CA VAL A 61 -2.46 2.73 -24.92
C VAL A 61 -2.87 3.31 -23.58
N PHE A 62 -4.17 3.39 -23.36
CA PHE A 62 -4.77 3.89 -22.14
C PHE A 62 -5.56 2.79 -21.43
N MET A 63 -5.31 2.59 -20.13
CA MET A 63 -6.05 1.62 -19.32
C MET A 63 -6.36 2.17 -17.93
N GLU A 64 -7.43 1.67 -17.31
CA GLU A 64 -7.84 2.08 -15.96
C GLU A 64 -7.15 1.23 -14.89
N SER A 65 -6.63 1.86 -13.82
CA SER A 65 -5.97 1.19 -12.69
C SER A 65 -6.94 0.59 -11.67
N THR A 66 -7.93 -0.17 -12.13
CA THR A 66 -8.91 -0.80 -11.23
C THR A 66 -8.39 -2.12 -10.66
N GLY A 67 -8.30 -2.22 -9.34
CA GLY A 67 -7.85 -3.42 -8.64
C GLY A 67 -6.40 -3.81 -8.97
N GLN A 68 -6.19 -5.11 -9.27
CA GLN A 68 -4.88 -5.67 -9.62
C GLN A 68 -4.86 -6.24 -11.05
N TYR A 69 -5.99 -6.24 -11.75
CA TYR A 69 -6.12 -6.91 -13.06
C TYR A 69 -5.33 -6.22 -14.18
N TRP A 70 -5.09 -4.92 -14.04
CA TRP A 70 -4.29 -4.14 -15.00
C TRP A 70 -2.80 -4.50 -14.96
N VAL A 71 -2.28 -4.99 -13.81
CA VAL A 71 -0.83 -5.22 -13.62
C VAL A 71 -0.24 -6.21 -14.64
N PRO A 72 -0.78 -7.43 -14.83
CA PRO A 72 -0.24 -8.36 -15.84
C PRO A 72 -0.38 -7.82 -17.26
N VAL A 73 -1.45 -7.09 -17.59
CA VAL A 73 -1.62 -6.44 -18.89
C VAL A 73 -0.54 -5.40 -19.11
N PHE A 74 -0.35 -4.50 -18.14
CA PHE A 74 0.67 -3.47 -18.19
C PHE A 74 2.07 -4.05 -18.36
N ASN A 75 2.42 -5.08 -17.58
CA ASN A 75 3.76 -5.67 -17.63
C ASN A 75 4.08 -6.31 -18.99
N ILE A 76 3.11 -7.01 -19.61
CA ILE A 76 3.32 -7.63 -20.91
C ILE A 76 3.38 -6.58 -22.01
N PHE A 77 2.51 -5.57 -21.96
CA PHE A 77 2.50 -4.49 -22.94
C PHE A 77 3.75 -3.61 -22.84
N ALA A 78 4.35 -3.48 -21.64
CA ALA A 78 5.61 -2.77 -21.44
C ALA A 78 6.84 -3.47 -22.05
N GLU A 79 6.70 -4.72 -22.52
CA GLU A 79 7.74 -5.41 -23.31
C GLU A 79 7.84 -4.89 -24.76
N SER A 80 6.88 -4.03 -25.20
CA SER A 80 6.80 -3.43 -26.54
C SER A 80 7.08 -1.92 -26.50
N ASP A 81 7.16 -1.30 -27.68
CA ASP A 81 7.38 0.15 -27.85
C ASP A 81 6.11 1.00 -27.64
N LEU A 82 5.01 0.42 -27.15
CA LEU A 82 3.75 1.13 -26.89
C LEU A 82 3.90 2.10 -25.71
N GLN A 83 3.39 3.31 -25.87
CA GLN A 83 3.31 4.29 -24.78
C GLN A 83 2.13 3.94 -23.86
N LEU A 84 2.42 3.44 -22.68
CA LEU A 84 1.40 2.98 -21.74
C LEU A 84 0.97 4.09 -20.78
N ASN A 85 -0.32 4.37 -20.74
CA ASN A 85 -0.94 5.40 -19.94
C ASN A 85 -1.94 4.79 -18.95
N LEU A 86 -1.56 4.72 -17.68
CA LEU A 86 -2.42 4.19 -16.62
C LEU A 86 -3.26 5.30 -16.01
N ALA A 87 -4.57 5.24 -16.18
CA ALA A 87 -5.50 6.27 -15.72
C ALA A 87 -6.09 5.97 -14.34
N ASN A 88 -6.30 7.02 -13.54
CA ASN A 88 -7.03 6.88 -12.29
C ASN A 88 -8.54 6.76 -12.57
N PRO A 89 -9.23 5.72 -12.05
CA PRO A 89 -10.67 5.52 -12.22
C PRO A 89 -11.53 6.74 -11.86
N ALA A 90 -11.14 7.47 -10.82
CA ALA A 90 -11.87 8.67 -10.40
C ALA A 90 -11.78 9.79 -11.41
N HIS A 91 -10.70 9.92 -12.17
CA HIS A 91 -10.57 10.92 -13.23
C HIS A 91 -11.48 10.58 -14.40
N ILE A 92 -11.47 9.32 -14.86
CA ILE A 92 -12.32 8.87 -15.98
C ILE A 92 -13.80 9.07 -15.66
N LYS A 93 -14.22 8.71 -14.44
CA LYS A 93 -15.63 8.81 -14.00
C LYS A 93 -16.13 10.27 -13.86
N ASN A 94 -15.23 11.20 -13.56
CA ASN A 94 -15.59 12.60 -13.30
C ASN A 94 -15.59 13.47 -14.56
N VAL A 95 -15.19 12.95 -15.73
CA VAL A 95 -15.25 13.71 -16.99
C VAL A 95 -16.70 13.81 -17.44
N PRO A 96 -17.27 15.03 -17.60
CA PRO A 96 -18.63 15.22 -18.10
C PRO A 96 -18.80 14.70 -19.53
N GLY A 97 -19.99 14.20 -19.85
CA GLY A 97 -20.35 13.82 -21.23
C GLY A 97 -20.31 12.33 -21.54
N ARG A 98 -20.07 11.47 -20.55
CA ARG A 98 -20.22 10.01 -20.74
C ARG A 98 -21.68 9.71 -21.15
N LYS A 99 -21.87 9.18 -22.39
CA LYS A 99 -23.14 8.60 -22.80
C LYS A 99 -23.24 7.19 -22.22
N THR A 100 -24.40 6.83 -21.70
CA THR A 100 -24.65 5.52 -21.07
C THR A 100 -24.44 4.33 -22.02
N ASP A 101 -24.46 4.55 -23.34
CA ASP A 101 -24.35 3.52 -24.36
C ASP A 101 -22.93 3.34 -24.93
N VAL A 102 -21.93 4.13 -24.46
CA VAL A 102 -20.54 4.00 -24.88
C VAL A 102 -19.86 2.94 -24.04
N LYS A 103 -19.24 1.97 -24.69
CA LYS A 103 -18.45 0.93 -24.02
C LYS A 103 -17.24 1.55 -23.33
N ASP A 104 -16.85 1.02 -22.18
CA ASP A 104 -15.83 1.60 -21.33
C ASP A 104 -14.48 1.76 -22.05
N ALA A 105 -14.06 0.76 -22.83
CA ALA A 105 -12.84 0.84 -23.65
C ALA A 105 -12.86 1.98 -24.68
N GLU A 106 -14.00 2.19 -25.37
CA GLU A 106 -14.16 3.28 -26.34
C GLU A 106 -14.10 4.64 -25.65
N TRP A 107 -14.72 4.77 -24.47
CA TRP A 107 -14.67 6.01 -23.69
C TRP A 107 -13.25 6.34 -23.25
N ILE A 108 -12.50 5.34 -22.78
CA ILE A 108 -11.08 5.50 -22.41
C ILE A 108 -10.26 5.96 -23.63
N ALA A 109 -10.48 5.33 -24.81
CA ALA A 109 -9.80 5.74 -26.04
C ALA A 109 -10.15 7.17 -26.45
N GLN A 110 -11.43 7.56 -26.38
CA GLN A 110 -11.87 8.93 -26.69
C GLN A 110 -11.23 9.98 -25.79
N LEU A 111 -11.17 9.71 -24.48
CA LEU A 111 -10.54 10.61 -23.52
C LEU A 111 -9.01 10.69 -23.72
N GLY A 112 -8.37 9.56 -24.01
CA GLY A 112 -6.93 9.51 -24.31
C GLY A 112 -6.61 10.31 -25.57
N ARG A 113 -7.37 10.10 -26.64
CA ARG A 113 -7.19 10.77 -27.94
C ARG A 113 -7.21 12.30 -27.86
N VAL A 114 -8.02 12.87 -26.97
CA VAL A 114 -8.13 14.32 -26.76
C VAL A 114 -7.31 14.83 -25.57
N GLY A 115 -6.39 14.04 -25.04
CA GLY A 115 -5.48 14.44 -23.96
C GLY A 115 -6.13 14.70 -22.59
N LEU A 116 -7.34 14.20 -22.35
CA LEU A 116 -8.05 14.38 -21.07
C LEU A 116 -7.65 13.35 -20.00
N ILE A 117 -6.90 12.33 -20.37
CA ILE A 117 -6.34 11.35 -19.40
C ILE A 117 -4.99 11.88 -18.92
N GLN A 118 -4.91 12.12 -17.63
CA GLN A 118 -3.64 12.30 -16.93
C GLN A 118 -3.14 10.95 -16.45
N SER A 119 -1.98 10.52 -16.96
CA SER A 119 -1.36 9.27 -16.56
C SER A 119 -0.98 9.28 -15.08
N SER A 120 -1.30 8.21 -14.39
CA SER A 120 -0.87 7.98 -13.01
C SER A 120 0.63 7.75 -12.98
N TYR A 121 1.29 8.33 -11.99
CA TYR A 121 2.71 8.09 -11.79
C TYR A 121 2.97 6.64 -11.37
N LEU A 122 3.81 5.95 -12.11
CA LEU A 122 4.39 4.66 -11.75
C LEU A 122 5.91 4.83 -11.63
N PRO A 123 6.51 4.46 -10.50
CA PRO A 123 7.96 4.42 -10.36
C PRO A 123 8.56 3.27 -11.18
N CYS A 124 9.89 3.18 -11.22
CA CYS A 124 10.61 2.11 -11.89
C CYS A 124 10.22 0.71 -11.36
N PRO A 125 10.46 -0.36 -12.13
CA PRO A 125 10.09 -1.73 -11.74
C PRO A 125 10.61 -2.14 -10.37
N ASP A 126 11.88 -1.88 -10.04
CA ASP A 126 12.47 -2.21 -8.74
C ASP A 126 11.75 -1.49 -7.59
N ALA A 127 11.35 -0.23 -7.77
CA ALA A 127 10.57 0.48 -6.77
C ALA A 127 9.15 -0.09 -6.62
N LEU A 128 8.55 -0.63 -7.69
CA LEU A 128 7.28 -1.35 -7.61
C LEU A 128 7.42 -2.66 -6.82
N GLU A 129 8.52 -3.40 -6.98
CA GLU A 129 8.80 -4.59 -6.18
C GLU A 129 9.03 -4.23 -4.71
N LEU A 130 9.87 -3.25 -4.43
CA LEU A 130 10.06 -2.74 -3.06
C LEU A 130 8.73 -2.28 -2.42
N ARG A 131 7.83 -1.71 -3.21
CA ARG A 131 6.48 -1.33 -2.77
C ARG A 131 5.65 -2.52 -2.31
N LEU A 132 5.75 -3.68 -2.96
CA LEU A 132 5.08 -4.88 -2.51
C LEU A 132 5.59 -5.32 -1.13
N LEU A 133 6.91 -5.30 -0.92
CA LEU A 133 7.53 -5.66 0.35
C LEU A 133 7.14 -4.68 1.48
N THR A 134 7.27 -3.38 1.26
CA THR A 134 6.95 -2.35 2.27
C THR A 134 5.47 -2.36 2.66
N ARG A 135 4.56 -2.57 1.69
CA ARG A 135 3.13 -2.68 1.96
C ARG A 135 2.77 -3.98 2.67
N ARG A 136 3.48 -5.09 2.38
CA ARG A 136 3.34 -6.33 3.12
C ARG A 136 3.81 -6.18 4.56
N ARG A 137 4.94 -5.50 4.81
CA ARG A 137 5.42 -5.14 6.15
C ARG A 137 4.35 -4.37 6.94
N LEU A 138 3.74 -3.36 6.32
CA LEU A 138 2.65 -2.61 6.96
C LEU A 138 1.47 -3.52 7.33
N SER A 139 1.06 -4.41 6.43
CA SER A 139 -0.01 -5.39 6.70
C SER A 139 0.31 -6.28 7.90
N TYR A 140 1.54 -6.80 7.99
CA TYR A 140 1.97 -7.61 9.14
C TYR A 140 2.02 -6.80 10.43
N THR A 141 2.47 -5.56 10.39
CA THR A 141 2.46 -4.64 11.54
C THR A 141 1.05 -4.40 12.07
N GLN A 142 0.08 -4.17 11.16
CA GLN A 142 -1.33 -3.97 11.51
C GLN A 142 -1.93 -5.23 12.16
N LYS A 143 -1.69 -6.41 11.57
CA LYS A 143 -2.15 -7.69 12.12
C LYS A 143 -1.55 -7.94 13.50
N ARG A 144 -0.24 -7.77 13.67
CA ARG A 144 0.41 -7.90 14.98
C ARG A 144 -0.18 -6.94 16.02
N THR A 145 -0.47 -5.71 15.63
CA THR A 145 -1.10 -4.72 16.52
C THR A 145 -2.53 -5.12 16.89
N GLN A 146 -3.30 -5.63 15.93
CA GLN A 146 -4.63 -6.17 16.20
C GLN A 146 -4.56 -7.31 17.21
N THR A 147 -3.68 -8.28 17.01
CA THR A 147 -3.48 -9.41 17.94
C THR A 147 -3.06 -8.93 19.33
N LYS A 148 -2.18 -7.92 19.44
CA LYS A 148 -1.85 -7.30 20.72
C LYS A 148 -3.10 -6.75 21.44
N ASN A 149 -3.97 -6.06 20.72
CA ASN A 149 -5.20 -5.49 21.29
C ASN A 149 -6.18 -6.59 21.74
N GLU A 150 -6.31 -7.67 20.96
CA GLU A 150 -7.13 -8.82 21.33
C GLU A 150 -6.63 -9.47 22.63
N LEU A 151 -5.32 -9.70 22.72
CA LEU A 151 -4.68 -10.24 23.93
C LEU A 151 -4.90 -9.30 25.13
N HIS A 152 -4.71 -7.99 24.96
CA HIS A 152 -5.02 -7.03 26.03
C HIS A 152 -6.49 -7.08 26.49
N ASN A 153 -7.43 -7.25 25.57
CA ASN A 153 -8.85 -7.39 25.91
C ASN A 153 -9.12 -8.66 26.72
N ILE A 154 -8.47 -9.78 26.38
CA ILE A 154 -8.57 -11.03 27.14
C ILE A 154 -8.05 -10.84 28.57
N LEU A 155 -6.86 -10.24 28.73
CA LEU A 155 -6.30 -9.94 30.05
C LEU A 155 -7.21 -9.04 30.89
N GLN A 156 -7.76 -7.97 30.27
CA GLN A 156 -8.64 -7.02 30.98
C GLN A 156 -9.92 -7.68 31.47
N ARG A 157 -10.61 -8.48 30.64
CA ARG A 157 -11.85 -9.16 31.07
C ARG A 157 -11.62 -10.24 32.09
N SER A 158 -10.40 -10.82 32.13
CA SER A 158 -9.97 -11.78 33.15
C SER A 158 -9.45 -11.12 34.43
N ASN A 159 -9.48 -9.79 34.52
CA ASN A 159 -8.88 -8.98 35.59
C ASN A 159 -7.38 -9.21 35.81
N ILE A 160 -6.62 -9.53 34.75
CA ILE A 160 -5.16 -9.65 34.79
C ILE A 160 -4.54 -8.31 34.45
N LYS A 161 -3.75 -7.76 35.38
CA LYS A 161 -3.24 -6.37 35.32
C LYS A 161 -1.76 -6.26 34.96
N LEU A 162 -1.21 -7.21 34.21
CA LEU A 162 0.20 -7.20 33.81
C LEU A 162 0.63 -5.90 33.12
N THR A 163 -0.26 -5.27 32.34
CA THR A 163 -0.01 -3.98 31.65
C THR A 163 0.24 -2.82 32.61
N SER A 164 -0.18 -2.92 33.87
CA SER A 164 0.08 -1.89 34.88
C SER A 164 1.47 -1.97 35.48
N TYR A 165 2.16 -3.11 35.32
CA TYR A 165 3.42 -3.39 35.96
C TYR A 165 4.56 -3.67 34.96
N LEU A 166 4.22 -4.09 33.74
CA LEU A 166 5.17 -4.32 32.65
C LEU A 166 5.00 -3.25 31.58
N SER A 167 6.09 -2.63 31.20
CA SER A 167 6.10 -1.68 30.07
C SER A 167 5.80 -2.36 28.73
N ASP A 168 6.16 -3.64 28.59
CA ASP A 168 5.82 -4.47 27.45
C ASP A 168 5.45 -5.88 27.91
N VAL A 169 4.17 -6.21 27.82
CA VAL A 169 3.61 -7.54 28.13
C VAL A 169 4.05 -8.58 27.08
N PHE A 170 4.49 -8.15 25.91
CA PHE A 170 4.99 -9.00 24.83
C PHE A 170 6.52 -9.22 24.87
N GLY A 171 7.20 -8.61 25.83
CA GLY A 171 8.61 -8.89 26.11
C GLY A 171 8.81 -10.26 26.79
N THR A 172 10.06 -10.66 26.97
CA THR A 172 10.44 -12.01 27.49
C THR A 172 9.71 -12.37 28.78
N THR A 173 9.75 -11.51 29.81
CA THR A 173 9.05 -11.76 31.08
C THR A 173 7.54 -11.86 30.90
N GLY A 174 6.93 -10.94 30.13
CA GLY A 174 5.50 -10.94 29.92
C GLY A 174 5.00 -12.19 29.20
N GLN A 175 5.67 -12.61 28.14
CA GLN A 175 5.31 -13.84 27.44
C GLN A 175 5.46 -15.09 28.33
N ALA A 176 6.53 -15.20 29.09
CA ALA A 176 6.74 -16.34 30.01
C ALA A 176 5.63 -16.39 31.08
N LEU A 177 5.24 -15.25 31.66
CA LEU A 177 4.14 -15.19 32.62
C LEU A 177 2.78 -15.54 31.99
N LEU A 178 2.55 -15.17 30.73
CA LEU A 178 1.35 -15.57 29.98
C LEU A 178 1.32 -17.08 29.73
N GLU A 179 2.47 -17.69 29.44
CA GLU A 179 2.59 -19.15 29.26
C GLU A 179 2.26 -19.92 30.55
N LEU A 180 2.71 -19.47 31.71
CA LEU A 180 2.30 -20.06 32.99
C LEU A 180 0.76 -20.11 33.10
N PHE A 181 0.10 -19.03 32.69
CA PHE A 181 -1.36 -18.96 32.69
C PHE A 181 -2.01 -19.92 31.69
N ILE A 182 -1.46 -19.98 30.46
CA ILE A 182 -1.95 -20.86 29.39
C ILE A 182 -1.82 -22.33 29.79
N ASN A 183 -0.65 -22.72 30.37
CA ASN A 183 -0.38 -24.07 30.79
C ASN A 183 -1.17 -24.50 32.03
N GLY A 184 -1.79 -23.54 32.76
CA GLY A 184 -2.48 -23.81 34.00
C GLY A 184 -1.54 -24.17 35.15
N GLU A 185 -0.31 -23.72 35.10
CA GLU A 185 0.70 -23.91 36.14
C GLU A 185 0.34 -23.11 37.39
N ALA A 186 0.83 -23.60 38.54
CA ALA A 186 0.60 -22.90 39.80
C ALA A 186 1.36 -21.54 39.81
N LEU A 187 0.63 -20.46 40.01
CA LEU A 187 1.20 -19.14 40.15
C LEU A 187 1.80 -18.98 41.56
N THR A 188 3.05 -19.34 41.70
CA THR A 188 3.82 -19.16 42.95
C THR A 188 4.79 -18.00 42.82
N LEU A 189 5.22 -17.45 43.97
CA LEU A 189 6.21 -16.38 43.97
C LEU A 189 7.52 -16.83 43.32
N GLU A 190 7.92 -18.06 43.55
CA GLU A 190 9.14 -18.69 43.01
C GLU A 190 9.03 -18.83 41.47
N ALA A 191 7.90 -19.28 40.95
CA ALA A 191 7.66 -19.38 39.51
C ALA A 191 7.71 -18.00 38.84
N VAL A 192 7.06 -17.01 39.41
CA VAL A 192 7.05 -15.61 38.88
C VAL A 192 8.46 -15.03 38.95
N ASP A 193 9.20 -15.26 40.03
CA ASP A 193 10.56 -14.75 40.20
C ASP A 193 11.56 -15.36 39.20
N SER A 194 11.41 -16.65 38.89
CA SER A 194 12.26 -17.33 37.90
C SER A 194 12.15 -16.76 36.49
N TYR A 195 10.98 -16.19 36.09
CA TYR A 195 10.76 -15.55 34.80
C TYR A 195 10.97 -14.05 34.82
N ARG A 196 11.21 -13.45 35.97
CA ARG A 196 11.45 -12.01 36.10
C ARG A 196 12.88 -11.65 35.70
N HIS A 197 13.05 -11.04 34.54
CA HIS A 197 14.36 -10.56 34.07
C HIS A 197 14.74 -9.23 34.72
N GLY A 198 16.05 -9.01 34.95
CA GLY A 198 16.58 -7.92 35.76
C GLY A 198 16.23 -6.47 35.36
N LYS A 199 15.71 -6.24 34.16
CA LYS A 199 15.21 -4.92 33.69
C LYS A 199 13.77 -4.61 34.14
N VAL A 200 13.04 -5.59 34.67
CA VAL A 200 11.66 -5.40 35.12
C VAL A 200 11.67 -4.68 36.47
N LYS A 201 11.05 -3.51 36.53
CA LYS A 201 10.98 -2.67 37.74
C LYS A 201 10.03 -3.24 38.79
N ALA A 202 8.95 -3.90 38.37
CA ALA A 202 7.98 -4.52 39.27
C ALA A 202 8.61 -5.66 40.06
N THR A 203 8.24 -5.80 41.33
CA THR A 203 8.65 -6.93 42.16
C THR A 203 7.87 -8.19 41.80
N SER A 204 8.37 -9.36 42.17
CA SER A 204 7.70 -10.64 41.94
C SER A 204 6.34 -10.69 42.64
N ASP A 205 6.22 -10.12 43.85
CA ASP A 205 4.94 -9.95 44.57
C ASP A 205 3.93 -9.10 43.80
N GLN A 206 4.41 -8.00 43.18
CA GLN A 206 3.55 -7.13 42.38
C GLN A 206 3.06 -7.83 41.11
N LEU A 207 3.94 -8.60 40.47
CA LEU A 207 3.57 -9.38 39.29
C LEU A 207 2.62 -10.53 39.64
N LEU A 208 2.84 -11.22 40.76
CA LEU A 208 1.94 -12.26 41.25
C LEU A 208 0.53 -11.70 41.55
N LYS A 209 0.45 -10.53 42.21
CA LYS A 209 -0.84 -9.83 42.43
C LYS A 209 -1.49 -9.40 41.11
N ALA A 210 -0.70 -9.00 40.11
CA ALA A 210 -1.20 -8.61 38.77
C ALA A 210 -1.78 -9.80 38.01
N LEU A 211 -1.32 -11.01 38.30
CA LEU A 211 -1.79 -12.27 37.74
C LEU A 211 -3.00 -12.85 38.50
N ASP A 212 -3.37 -12.31 39.66
CA ASP A 212 -4.51 -12.76 40.44
C ASP A 212 -5.83 -12.33 39.77
N GLY A 213 -6.20 -13.06 38.76
CA GLY A 213 -7.38 -12.87 37.93
C GLY A 213 -8.13 -14.19 37.70
N LYS A 214 -9.34 -14.11 37.20
CA LYS A 214 -10.18 -15.29 36.91
C LYS A 214 -10.31 -15.44 35.38
N MET A 215 -9.58 -16.41 34.84
CA MET A 215 -9.62 -16.74 33.42
C MET A 215 -10.46 -18.00 33.17
N SER A 216 -11.45 -17.91 32.27
CA SER A 216 -12.22 -19.07 31.84
C SER A 216 -11.36 -19.99 30.96
N ARG A 217 -11.81 -21.25 30.77
CA ARG A 217 -11.16 -22.18 29.85
C ARG A 217 -11.14 -21.61 28.42
N THR A 218 -12.20 -20.95 28.01
CA THR A 218 -12.30 -20.31 26.69
C THR A 218 -11.31 -19.16 26.56
N ASP A 219 -11.22 -18.28 27.58
CA ASP A 219 -10.27 -17.16 27.54
C ASP A 219 -8.82 -17.63 27.48
N ARG A 220 -8.51 -18.72 28.19
CA ARG A 220 -7.17 -19.35 28.16
C ARG A 220 -6.81 -19.84 26.74
N ARG A 221 -7.75 -20.51 26.07
CA ARG A 221 -7.57 -20.96 24.69
C ARG A 221 -7.39 -19.78 23.72
N LEU A 222 -8.21 -18.74 23.86
CA LEU A 222 -8.09 -17.54 23.04
C LEU A 222 -6.80 -16.75 23.31
N LEU A 223 -6.29 -16.78 24.55
CA LEU A 223 -5.01 -16.18 24.90
C LEU A 223 -3.85 -16.93 24.24
N GLU A 224 -3.88 -18.26 24.26
CA GLU A 224 -2.92 -19.12 23.56
C GLU A 224 -2.90 -18.80 22.06
N ASP A 225 -4.04 -18.84 21.38
CA ASP A 225 -4.17 -18.53 19.96
C ASP A 225 -3.64 -17.12 19.63
N SER A 226 -3.98 -16.11 20.44
CA SER A 226 -3.50 -14.74 20.23
C SER A 226 -1.98 -14.61 20.47
N LEU A 227 -1.40 -15.35 21.41
CA LEU A 227 0.04 -15.33 21.65
C LEU A 227 0.81 -15.98 20.49
N ASP A 228 0.29 -17.09 19.96
CA ASP A 228 0.86 -17.77 18.80
C ASP A 228 0.79 -16.91 17.54
N GLU A 229 -0.34 -16.24 17.29
CA GLU A 229 -0.46 -15.27 16.19
C GLU A 229 0.51 -14.09 16.34
N TYR A 230 0.65 -13.55 17.56
CA TYR A 230 1.61 -12.48 17.82
C TYR A 230 3.04 -12.91 17.46
N ARG A 231 3.45 -14.11 17.87
CA ARG A 231 4.75 -14.69 17.56
C ARG A 231 4.92 -14.93 16.06
N PHE A 232 3.89 -15.46 15.42
CA PHE A 232 3.87 -15.68 13.98
C PHE A 232 4.10 -14.37 13.21
N TYR A 233 3.32 -13.31 13.52
CA TYR A 233 3.49 -12.02 12.83
C TYR A 233 4.79 -11.33 13.18
N SER A 234 5.32 -11.50 14.40
CA SER A 234 6.63 -10.98 14.77
C SER A 234 7.74 -11.60 13.91
N LYS A 235 7.75 -12.94 13.79
CA LYS A 235 8.69 -13.65 12.92
C LYS A 235 8.54 -13.25 11.45
N LYS A 236 7.31 -13.05 10.96
CA LYS A 236 7.07 -12.57 9.59
C LYS A 236 7.60 -11.14 9.37
N LEU A 237 7.54 -10.29 10.40
CA LEU A 237 8.11 -8.95 10.34
C LEU A 237 9.64 -9.00 10.30
N ASP A 238 10.28 -9.85 11.08
CA ASP A 238 11.74 -10.00 11.06
C ASP A 238 12.21 -10.46 9.66
N HIS A 239 11.53 -11.42 9.05
CA HIS A 239 11.87 -11.89 7.70
C HIS A 239 11.66 -10.82 6.64
N ILE A 240 10.49 -10.18 6.60
CA ILE A 240 10.21 -9.16 5.57
C ILE A 240 11.11 -7.93 5.72
N GLU A 241 11.55 -7.61 6.94
CA GLU A 241 12.52 -6.53 7.16
C GLU A 241 13.90 -6.89 6.60
N ALA A 242 14.34 -8.15 6.77
CA ALA A 242 15.56 -8.64 6.15
C ALA A 242 15.50 -8.59 4.62
N ASP A 243 14.39 -9.07 4.03
CA ASP A 243 14.14 -9.02 2.59
C ASP A 243 14.19 -7.58 2.05
N ILE A 244 13.56 -6.62 2.76
CA ILE A 244 13.59 -5.19 2.39
C ILE A 244 15.02 -4.65 2.44
N GLN A 245 15.79 -4.97 3.48
CA GLN A 245 17.17 -4.48 3.62
C GLN A 245 18.07 -5.05 2.53
N GLU A 246 17.92 -6.34 2.20
CA GLU A 246 18.66 -6.98 1.12
C GLU A 246 18.32 -6.33 -0.23
N PHE A 247 17.02 -6.14 -0.51
CA PHE A 247 16.55 -5.52 -1.74
C PHE A 247 17.07 -4.07 -1.89
N VAL A 248 16.97 -3.27 -0.85
CA VAL A 248 17.48 -1.88 -0.85
C VAL A 248 18.99 -1.84 -1.07
N ARG A 249 19.74 -2.74 -0.43
CA ARG A 249 21.18 -2.83 -0.63
C ARG A 249 21.55 -3.18 -2.07
N ALA A 250 20.77 -4.04 -2.71
CA ALA A 250 21.03 -4.47 -4.08
C ALA A 250 20.67 -3.41 -5.13
N HIS A 251 19.63 -2.60 -4.91
CA HIS A 251 19.04 -1.75 -5.94
C HIS A 251 19.04 -0.25 -5.63
N PHE A 252 19.12 0.16 -4.35
CA PHE A 252 18.88 1.56 -3.92
C PHE A 252 19.77 2.01 -2.75
N GLN A 253 20.98 1.44 -2.60
CA GLN A 253 21.84 1.74 -1.45
C GLN A 253 22.20 3.23 -1.36
N GLU A 254 22.61 3.82 -2.47
CA GLU A 254 23.05 5.22 -2.51
C GLU A 254 21.92 6.18 -2.18
N GLU A 255 20.75 5.98 -2.81
CA GLU A 255 19.58 6.82 -2.59
C GLU A 255 19.01 6.66 -1.19
N ASN A 256 19.07 5.44 -0.63
CA ASN A 256 18.66 5.19 0.75
C ASN A 256 19.55 5.94 1.74
N ASP A 257 20.86 5.94 1.53
CA ASP A 257 21.80 6.63 2.38
C ASP A 257 21.60 8.15 2.31
N LEU A 258 21.43 8.71 1.10
CA LEU A 258 21.10 10.12 0.90
C LEU A 258 19.79 10.52 1.59
N LEU A 259 18.76 9.69 1.50
CA LEU A 259 17.50 9.97 2.19
C LEU A 259 17.65 9.97 3.71
N MET A 260 18.52 9.11 4.26
CA MET A 260 18.77 9.06 5.71
C MET A 260 19.59 10.25 6.24
N GLU A 261 20.24 11.03 5.38
CA GLU A 261 20.85 12.31 5.76
C GLU A 261 19.81 13.39 6.10
N ILE A 262 18.59 13.25 5.60
CA ILE A 262 17.49 14.20 5.87
C ILE A 262 17.07 14.07 7.34
N PRO A 263 17.08 15.17 8.14
CA PRO A 263 16.64 15.13 9.52
C PRO A 263 15.26 14.50 9.68
N GLY A 264 15.15 13.54 10.62
CA GLY A 264 13.91 12.81 10.89
C GLY A 264 13.61 11.63 9.95
N VAL A 265 14.30 11.50 8.81
CA VAL A 265 14.18 10.32 7.96
C VAL A 265 15.06 9.20 8.52
N LYS A 266 14.45 8.08 8.83
CA LYS A 266 15.12 6.85 9.29
C LYS A 266 14.91 5.74 8.25
N GLN A 267 15.64 4.64 8.37
CA GLN A 267 15.59 3.49 7.47
C GLN A 267 14.15 3.13 7.03
N HIS A 268 13.23 3.07 7.98
CA HIS A 268 11.83 2.73 7.71
C HIS A 268 11.13 3.75 6.79
N SER A 269 11.34 5.05 7.01
CA SER A 269 10.76 6.10 6.17
C SER A 269 11.45 6.16 4.81
N ALA A 270 12.79 6.03 4.76
CA ALA A 270 13.56 6.03 3.53
C ALA A 270 13.09 4.92 2.57
N THR A 271 12.95 3.68 3.09
CA THR A 271 12.45 2.56 2.27
C THR A 271 11.04 2.76 1.74
N ILE A 272 10.14 3.42 2.50
CA ILE A 272 8.79 3.74 2.01
C ILE A 272 8.85 4.84 0.93
N ILE A 273 9.69 5.87 1.11
CA ILE A 273 9.87 6.94 0.13
C ILE A 273 10.36 6.34 -1.20
N LEU A 274 11.41 5.53 -1.18
CA LEU A 274 11.93 4.83 -2.36
C LEU A 274 10.87 3.93 -3.01
N ALA A 275 10.13 3.16 -2.23
CA ALA A 275 9.09 2.29 -2.74
C ALA A 275 7.93 3.05 -3.42
N GLU A 276 7.58 4.23 -2.95
CA GLU A 276 6.43 4.98 -3.46
C GLU A 276 6.80 6.00 -4.55
N ILE A 277 8.02 6.55 -4.52
CA ILE A 277 8.48 7.55 -5.49
C ILE A 277 9.51 6.96 -6.47
N GLY A 278 10.33 5.99 -6.03
CA GLY A 278 11.53 5.53 -6.76
C GLY A 278 12.76 6.38 -6.43
N PRO A 279 13.88 6.14 -7.15
CA PRO A 279 15.16 6.80 -6.89
C PRO A 279 15.22 8.25 -7.37
N THR A 280 14.32 8.68 -8.25
CA THR A 280 14.30 10.04 -8.80
C THR A 280 12.97 10.74 -8.57
N ILE A 281 12.99 12.07 -8.52
CA ILE A 281 11.80 12.93 -8.37
C ILE A 281 11.47 13.70 -9.64
N GLU A 282 12.10 13.39 -10.77
CA GLU A 282 11.96 14.13 -12.05
C GLU A 282 10.53 14.16 -12.58
N ALA A 283 9.72 13.14 -12.27
CA ALA A 283 8.30 13.11 -12.61
C ALA A 283 7.47 14.20 -11.91
N PHE A 284 8.01 14.79 -10.84
CA PHE A 284 7.35 15.85 -10.10
C PHE A 284 7.99 17.20 -10.40
N LYS A 285 7.39 17.99 -11.28
CA LYS A 285 7.92 19.29 -11.74
C LYS A 285 8.19 20.30 -10.61
N THR A 286 7.50 20.19 -9.48
CA THR A 286 7.65 21.07 -8.31
C THR A 286 7.38 20.32 -7.01
N VAL A 287 7.87 20.87 -5.89
CA VAL A 287 7.56 20.38 -4.53
C VAL A 287 6.04 20.34 -4.29
N GLY A 288 5.29 21.32 -4.82
CA GLY A 288 3.84 21.36 -4.72
C GLY A 288 3.15 20.20 -5.43
N HIS A 289 3.68 19.73 -6.57
CA HIS A 289 3.16 18.55 -7.26
C HIS A 289 3.38 17.28 -6.42
N LEU A 290 4.56 17.09 -5.85
CA LEU A 290 4.84 15.97 -4.96
C LEU A 290 3.96 16.01 -3.70
N ALA A 291 3.83 17.18 -3.07
CA ALA A 291 2.97 17.36 -1.90
C ALA A 291 1.49 17.06 -2.20
N SER A 292 1.00 17.49 -3.36
CA SER A 292 -0.36 17.19 -3.82
C SER A 292 -0.54 15.70 -4.09
N TRP A 293 0.39 15.07 -4.77
CA TRP A 293 0.36 13.64 -5.05
C TRP A 293 0.44 12.80 -3.76
N ALA A 294 1.23 13.23 -2.79
CA ALA A 294 1.27 12.63 -1.46
C ALA A 294 0.00 12.88 -0.62
N GLY A 295 -0.91 13.75 -1.06
CA GLY A 295 -2.11 14.12 -0.31
C GLY A 295 -1.83 15.01 0.89
N MET A 296 -0.76 15.81 0.85
CA MET A 296 -0.36 16.73 1.92
C MET A 296 -0.82 18.17 1.65
N SER A 297 -1.22 18.49 0.43
CA SER A 297 -1.74 19.82 0.09
C SER A 297 -3.12 20.05 0.72
N PRO A 298 -3.42 21.29 1.18
CA PRO A 298 -4.75 21.60 1.68
C PRO A 298 -5.78 21.46 0.56
N GLY A 299 -6.95 20.90 0.87
CA GLY A 299 -8.07 20.84 -0.05
C GLY A 299 -8.73 22.22 -0.19
N SER A 300 -9.07 22.60 -1.42
CA SER A 300 -9.81 23.84 -1.71
C SER A 300 -11.31 23.59 -1.56
N TYR A 301 -11.82 23.61 -0.33
CA TYR A 301 -13.25 23.45 -0.02
C TYR A 301 -13.84 24.79 0.38
N GLU A 302 -13.84 25.74 -0.54
CA GLU A 302 -14.42 27.06 -0.33
C GLU A 302 -15.60 27.28 -1.29
N SER A 303 -16.67 27.87 -0.79
CA SER A 303 -17.84 28.25 -1.58
C SER A 303 -18.37 29.58 -1.05
N ALA A 304 -18.50 30.58 -1.94
CA ALA A 304 -18.96 31.94 -1.63
C ALA A 304 -18.17 32.58 -0.46
N GLY A 305 -16.84 32.42 -0.44
CA GLY A 305 -15.97 33.00 0.58
C GLY A 305 -15.99 32.24 1.93
N VAL A 306 -16.77 31.18 2.06
CA VAL A 306 -16.84 30.37 3.28
C VAL A 306 -16.03 29.10 3.14
N LYS A 307 -15.00 28.93 3.99
CA LYS A 307 -14.14 27.74 4.03
C LYS A 307 -14.90 26.59 4.72
N LYS A 308 -15.28 25.57 3.94
CA LYS A 308 -16.10 24.44 4.43
C LYS A 308 -15.28 23.33 5.10
N SER A 309 -14.00 23.18 4.76
CA SER A 309 -13.14 22.13 5.31
C SER A 309 -11.67 22.50 5.18
N SER A 310 -10.87 22.11 6.20
CA SER A 310 -9.40 22.19 6.18
C SER A 310 -8.73 20.86 5.85
N ARG A 311 -9.50 19.86 5.38
CA ARG A 311 -8.96 18.53 5.05
C ARG A 311 -7.97 18.63 3.89
N THR A 312 -6.90 17.86 3.99
CA THR A 312 -5.96 17.70 2.88
C THR A 312 -6.57 16.89 1.73
N THR A 313 -6.02 17.06 0.53
CA THR A 313 -6.40 16.27 -0.65
C THR A 313 -6.17 14.78 -0.41
N ARG A 314 -6.87 13.94 -1.20
CA ARG A 314 -6.57 12.51 -1.26
C ARG A 314 -5.26 12.31 -2.03
N GLY A 315 -4.42 11.40 -1.59
CA GLY A 315 -3.15 11.10 -2.23
C GLY A 315 -2.57 9.79 -1.76
N ASN A 316 -1.28 9.58 -1.97
CA ASN A 316 -0.59 8.36 -1.55
C ASN A 316 -0.47 8.30 -0.02
N LYS A 317 -1.33 7.48 0.60
CA LYS A 317 -1.41 7.35 2.06
C LYS A 317 -0.13 6.79 2.70
N TYR A 318 0.63 5.99 1.97
CA TYR A 318 1.87 5.38 2.48
C TYR A 318 2.98 6.41 2.57
N LEU A 319 3.20 7.14 1.47
CA LEU A 319 4.15 8.26 1.45
C LEU A 319 3.77 9.34 2.46
N LYS A 320 2.50 9.74 2.49
CA LYS A 320 2.00 10.72 3.46
C LYS A 320 2.35 10.36 4.89
N THR A 321 2.12 9.10 5.29
CA THR A 321 2.43 8.62 6.64
C THR A 321 3.93 8.69 6.92
N ALA A 322 4.78 8.25 5.99
CA ALA A 322 6.23 8.30 6.14
C ALA A 322 6.73 9.74 6.31
N LEU A 323 6.27 10.66 5.48
CA LEU A 323 6.67 12.07 5.53
C LEU A 323 6.20 12.77 6.83
N ILE A 324 4.96 12.50 7.29
CA ILE A 324 4.47 13.05 8.57
C ILE A 324 5.29 12.53 9.75
N MET A 325 5.59 11.22 9.78
CA MET A 325 6.42 10.64 10.83
C MET A 325 7.83 11.25 10.83
N SER A 326 8.45 11.41 9.66
CA SER A 326 9.77 12.01 9.52
C SER A 326 9.78 13.46 9.96
N GLY A 327 8.79 14.25 9.56
CA GLY A 327 8.65 15.65 9.98
C GLY A 327 8.47 15.81 11.50
N GLY A 328 7.70 14.90 12.13
CA GLY A 328 7.53 14.88 13.59
C GLY A 328 8.78 14.47 14.38
N LEU A 329 9.75 13.81 13.74
CA LEU A 329 11.03 13.45 14.37
C LEU A 329 12.13 14.49 14.12
N ALA A 330 11.95 15.38 13.15
CA ALA A 330 12.90 16.44 12.80
C ALA A 330 12.74 17.71 13.64
N GLY A 331 11.57 17.93 14.26
CA GLY A 331 11.27 19.04 15.15
C GLY A 331 11.33 18.62 16.60
#